data_2d21502fa4bb698ba4a0f220f959a716
#
_entry.id   2d21502fa4bb698ba4a0f220f959a716
#
_cell.length_a   1.000
_cell.length_b   1.000
_cell.length_c   1.000
_cell.angle_alpha   90.00
_cell.angle_beta   90.00
_cell.angle_gamma   90.00
#
_symmetry.space_group_name_H-M   'P 1'
#
loop_
_entity.id
_entity.type
_entity.pdbx_description
1 polymer ?
#
loop_
_entity_poly.entity_id
_entity_poly.type
_entity_poly.pdbx_seq_one_letter_code
_entity_poly.pdbx_strand_id
1 'polypeptide(L)'
;MKRAYKLLAVLLGVLVLGGCAQRGAAPASVPSSAAPTPGSVQAFPENGLEPVDTTVLADLQRRAAALADVCRPWLEQQQPGGAEALRTALAGAGETLLAAENGSVSAVSAPGGMFEAFRQAAMEGRSARLEAASVTDSGQVYLVSYYLLEDRAFCAQAKLEYDGAGAARPGGPGQTAIESWHFTEKGNLLFELALAPLHEDGHSMLRAQPLPQAFQSAAAQYLNPVGYRDNDLFSKSWQAGDMGGVCLNDILDAMVRLAAGQDYAPADPAAPSLVPADEFEQAICRYLPVTPAQVRAQAAYDAGAGGYTYLPYGVSYWAVLPEMVPEVTEVRENADGTLTLAVDVACLRRGTDRLFTHELTVQPGGDGTFCFLSNRIVWQDDARMPQYHTRLSGYTAAQP
;
A
#
# COMPACT_ATOMS: atom_id res chain seq x y z
N MET A 1 -2.75 8.17 24.31
CA MET A 1 -1.67 7.17 24.29
C MET A 1 -1.41 6.79 22.84
N LYS A 2 -0.25 7.18 22.32
CA LYS A 2 0.12 7.10 20.91
C LYS A 2 0.52 5.68 20.56
N ARG A 3 -0.23 4.97 19.73
CA ARG A 3 0.27 3.81 18.99
C ARG A 3 0.54 4.26 17.56
N ALA A 4 1.81 4.30 17.22
CA ALA A 4 2.30 4.62 15.89
C ALA A 4 1.81 3.56 14.89
N TYR A 5 1.21 4.01 13.81
CA TYR A 5 0.86 3.21 12.66
C TYR A 5 2.15 2.67 12.02
N LYS A 6 2.32 1.35 12.04
CA LYS A 6 3.33 0.66 11.25
C LYS A 6 2.76 0.48 9.83
N LEU A 7 2.75 1.54 9.06
CA LEU A 7 2.60 1.48 7.61
C LEU A 7 3.92 1.97 7.03
N LEU A 8 4.83 1.05 6.83
CA LEU A 8 6.06 1.31 6.07
C LEU A 8 5.81 0.87 4.63
N ALA A 9 6.08 1.76 3.70
CA ALA A 9 6.00 1.49 2.28
C ALA A 9 6.86 0.27 1.89
N VAL A 10 6.37 -0.56 1.00
CA VAL A 10 7.01 -1.80 0.53
C VAL A 10 8.43 -1.58 0.00
N LEU A 11 8.74 -0.42 -0.54
CA LEU A 11 10.12 -0.05 -0.93
C LEU A 11 11.06 0.16 0.27
N LEU A 12 10.54 0.42 1.47
CA LEU A 12 11.30 0.56 2.72
C LEU A 12 11.23 -0.72 3.58
N GLY A 13 10.25 -1.58 3.37
CA GLY A 13 10.04 -2.82 4.13
C GLY A 13 11.15 -3.86 3.96
N VAL A 14 11.88 -3.83 2.85
CA VAL A 14 12.97 -4.78 2.58
C VAL A 14 14.20 -4.55 3.49
N LEU A 15 14.31 -3.40 4.14
CA LEU A 15 15.51 -3.06 4.94
C LEU A 15 15.34 -3.14 6.47
N VAL A 16 14.15 -3.40 7.02
CA VAL A 16 13.92 -3.30 8.49
C VAL A 16 13.87 -4.64 9.21
N LEU A 17 14.00 -5.79 8.55
CA LEU A 17 13.99 -7.11 9.21
C LEU A 17 15.39 -7.67 9.51
N GLY A 18 16.27 -6.87 10.03
CA GLY A 18 17.51 -7.28 10.67
C GLY A 18 17.36 -7.33 12.20
N GLY A 19 17.03 -8.50 12.76
CA GLY A 19 17.31 -8.78 14.17
C GLY A 19 16.11 -9.01 15.08
N CYS A 20 15.75 -10.29 15.26
CA CYS A 20 15.45 -10.90 16.56
C CYS A 20 15.45 -12.43 16.40
N ALA A 21 16.56 -13.03 16.80
CA ALA A 21 16.67 -14.48 16.94
C ALA A 21 15.93 -14.94 18.20
N GLN A 22 14.89 -15.76 18.06
CA GLN A 22 14.44 -16.63 19.14
C GLN A 22 14.69 -18.08 18.77
N ARG A 23 15.47 -18.72 19.62
CA ARG A 23 15.81 -20.14 19.58
C ARG A 23 14.54 -20.98 19.85
N GLY A 24 14.19 -21.83 18.89
CA GLY A 24 13.24 -22.94 19.05
C GLY A 24 13.83 -24.22 18.48
N ALA A 25 13.70 -25.30 19.23
CA ALA A 25 14.37 -26.59 19.12
C ALA A 25 14.19 -27.31 17.76
N ALA A 26 15.21 -28.07 17.38
CA ALA A 26 15.29 -28.89 16.18
C ALA A 26 14.44 -30.16 16.27
N PRO A 27 13.86 -30.63 15.16
CA PRO A 27 13.54 -32.04 14.96
C PRO A 27 14.49 -32.73 13.97
N ALA A 28 14.55 -34.03 14.13
CA ALA A 28 15.48 -35.02 13.67
C ALA A 28 15.77 -35.09 12.17
N SER A 29 17.00 -35.54 11.89
CA SER A 29 17.63 -35.87 10.63
C SER A 29 16.93 -36.96 9.79
N VAL A 30 16.82 -36.72 8.46
CA VAL A 30 16.55 -37.72 7.41
C VAL A 30 17.77 -37.79 6.47
N PRO A 31 18.13 -38.97 5.94
CA PRO A 31 19.46 -39.20 5.39
C PRO A 31 19.67 -38.63 3.98
N SER A 32 20.90 -38.22 3.76
CA SER A 32 21.55 -37.72 2.56
C SER A 32 21.40 -38.64 1.34
N SER A 33 21.00 -38.06 0.21
CA SER A 33 21.23 -38.57 -1.13
C SER A 33 22.11 -37.59 -1.90
N ALA A 34 23.18 -38.18 -2.50
CA ALA A 34 24.23 -37.66 -3.33
C ALA A 34 24.17 -36.23 -3.88
N ALA A 35 25.26 -35.49 -3.70
CA ALA A 35 25.54 -34.16 -4.23
C ALA A 35 25.63 -34.11 -5.76
N PRO A 36 25.05 -33.13 -6.44
CA PRO A 36 25.43 -32.73 -7.78
C PRO A 36 26.64 -31.78 -7.75
N THR A 37 27.50 -31.92 -8.74
CA THR A 37 28.70 -31.12 -9.06
C THR A 37 28.41 -29.60 -9.06
N PRO A 38 29.33 -28.74 -8.60
CA PRO A 38 29.08 -27.32 -8.46
C PRO A 38 29.08 -26.58 -9.79
N GLY A 39 27.92 -26.43 -10.39
CA GLY A 39 27.65 -25.30 -11.24
C GLY A 39 27.29 -24.13 -10.30
N SER A 40 27.87 -22.97 -10.52
CA SER A 40 27.68 -21.77 -9.71
C SER A 40 26.16 -21.40 -9.57
N VAL A 41 25.54 -21.87 -8.52
CA VAL A 41 24.24 -21.39 -8.08
C VAL A 41 24.53 -20.04 -7.43
N GLN A 42 24.20 -18.95 -8.11
CA GLN A 42 24.10 -17.64 -7.46
C GLN A 42 23.05 -17.76 -6.35
N ALA A 43 23.52 -17.78 -5.12
CA ALA A 43 22.63 -17.71 -3.97
C ALA A 43 21.96 -16.33 -3.97
N PHE A 44 20.64 -16.29 -4.14
CA PHE A 44 19.88 -15.08 -3.92
C PHE A 44 20.04 -14.65 -2.46
N PRO A 45 20.37 -13.40 -2.16
CA PRO A 45 20.43 -12.94 -0.78
C PRO A 45 19.06 -13.09 -0.13
N GLU A 46 19.05 -13.44 1.15
CA GLU A 46 17.82 -13.74 1.94
C GLU A 46 16.76 -12.64 1.92
N ASN A 47 17.06 -11.45 1.41
CA ASN A 47 16.21 -10.25 1.34
C ASN A 47 15.91 -9.76 -0.08
N GLY A 48 16.21 -10.52 -1.13
CA GLY A 48 15.90 -10.16 -2.53
C GLY A 48 16.76 -9.03 -3.11
N LEU A 49 17.74 -8.50 -2.36
CA LEU A 49 18.66 -7.49 -2.85
C LEU A 49 19.90 -8.15 -3.45
N GLU A 50 20.21 -7.82 -4.69
CA GLU A 50 21.47 -8.16 -5.32
C GLU A 50 22.56 -7.12 -4.96
N PRO A 51 23.84 -7.51 -4.91
CA PRO A 51 24.93 -6.55 -4.81
C PRO A 51 24.90 -5.56 -5.97
N VAL A 52 25.09 -4.29 -5.69
CA VAL A 52 25.21 -3.26 -6.75
C VAL A 52 26.48 -3.44 -7.54
N ASP A 53 26.43 -3.17 -8.84
CA ASP A 53 27.64 -3.12 -9.66
C ASP A 53 28.51 -1.89 -9.32
N THR A 54 29.76 -1.88 -9.82
CA THR A 54 30.73 -0.81 -9.49
C THR A 54 30.31 0.57 -9.96
N THR A 55 29.57 0.65 -11.06
CA THR A 55 29.07 1.94 -11.60
C THR A 55 27.97 2.49 -10.72
N VAL A 56 27.02 1.65 -10.34
CA VAL A 56 25.92 2.01 -9.41
C VAL A 56 26.47 2.41 -8.05
N LEU A 57 27.47 1.67 -7.53
CA LEU A 57 28.12 2.01 -6.27
C LEU A 57 28.80 3.37 -6.33
N ALA A 58 29.53 3.67 -7.42
CA ALA A 58 30.17 4.97 -7.61
C ALA A 58 29.14 6.11 -7.68
N ASP A 59 27.98 5.89 -8.30
CA ASP A 59 26.89 6.85 -8.33
C ASP A 59 26.31 7.11 -6.94
N LEU A 60 26.05 6.07 -6.17
CA LEU A 60 25.55 6.19 -4.79
C LEU A 60 26.57 6.92 -3.91
N GLN A 61 27.87 6.64 -4.07
CA GLN A 61 28.96 7.33 -3.33
C GLN A 61 29.00 8.82 -3.68
N ARG A 62 28.93 9.16 -4.97
CA ARG A 62 28.89 10.56 -5.44
C ARG A 62 27.69 11.31 -4.85
N ARG A 63 26.50 10.69 -4.86
CA ARG A 63 25.29 11.27 -4.29
C ARG A 63 25.38 11.43 -2.77
N ALA A 64 25.87 10.42 -2.05
CA ALA A 64 26.09 10.52 -0.62
C ALA A 64 26.99 11.71 -0.26
N ALA A 65 28.10 11.89 -1.00
CA ALA A 65 29.00 13.03 -0.81
C ALA A 65 28.32 14.38 -1.13
N ALA A 66 27.52 14.45 -2.19
CA ALA A 66 26.80 15.69 -2.57
C ALA A 66 25.76 16.13 -1.52
N LEU A 67 25.12 15.17 -0.84
CA LEU A 67 24.10 15.46 0.17
C LEU A 67 24.64 15.55 1.60
N ALA A 68 25.95 15.31 1.80
CA ALA A 68 26.57 15.25 3.12
C ALA A 68 26.29 16.49 3.98
N ASP A 69 26.52 17.67 3.45
CA ASP A 69 26.39 18.93 4.19
C ASP A 69 24.92 19.32 4.43
N VAL A 70 24.04 18.96 3.51
CA VAL A 70 22.58 19.19 3.64
C VAL A 70 21.98 18.32 4.75
N CYS A 71 22.40 17.05 4.81
CA CYS A 71 21.80 16.07 5.74
C CYS A 71 22.43 16.09 7.14
N ARG A 72 23.74 16.44 7.27
CA ARG A 72 24.48 16.37 8.54
C ARG A 72 23.79 17.06 9.72
N PRO A 73 23.30 18.31 9.61
CA PRO A 73 22.69 19.01 10.75
C PRO A 73 21.47 18.28 11.32
N TRP A 74 20.76 17.53 10.47
CA TRP A 74 19.52 16.85 10.83
C TRP A 74 19.76 15.44 11.38
N LEU A 75 20.76 14.74 10.86
CA LEU A 75 21.11 13.39 11.31
C LEU A 75 21.80 13.38 12.69
N GLU A 76 22.53 14.45 13.02
CA GLU A 76 23.19 14.60 14.32
C GLU A 76 22.22 15.03 15.43
N GLN A 77 21.14 15.73 15.14
CA GLN A 77 20.26 16.34 16.13
C GLN A 77 19.06 15.50 16.55
N GLN A 78 18.65 14.51 15.78
CA GLN A 78 17.48 13.61 16.01
C GLN A 78 16.25 14.31 16.62
N GLN A 79 15.93 15.53 16.16
CA GLN A 79 14.85 16.33 16.75
C GLN A 79 13.46 15.87 16.28
N PRO A 80 12.42 15.93 17.15
CA PRO A 80 11.04 15.75 16.72
C PRO A 80 10.66 16.77 15.64
N GLY A 81 10.11 16.30 14.51
CA GLY A 81 9.82 17.14 13.34
C GLY A 81 10.99 17.33 12.38
N GLY A 82 12.16 16.77 12.67
CA GLY A 82 13.35 16.88 11.84
C GLY A 82 13.19 16.27 10.44
N ALA A 83 12.34 15.25 10.28
CA ALA A 83 12.12 14.61 8.98
C ALA A 83 11.53 15.59 7.93
N GLU A 84 10.54 16.42 8.30
CA GLU A 84 9.94 17.38 7.37
C GLU A 84 10.89 18.53 7.04
N ALA A 85 11.61 19.02 8.03
CA ALA A 85 12.64 20.03 7.80
C ALA A 85 13.78 19.49 6.92
N LEU A 86 14.16 18.23 7.07
CA LEU A 86 15.13 17.56 6.20
C LEU A 86 14.61 17.39 4.77
N ARG A 87 13.34 17.01 4.56
CA ARG A 87 12.71 16.98 3.22
C ARG A 87 12.76 18.36 2.57
N THR A 88 12.41 19.41 3.34
CA THR A 88 12.48 20.81 2.84
C THR A 88 13.90 21.21 2.47
N ALA A 89 14.91 20.86 3.26
CA ALA A 89 16.31 21.15 2.98
C ALA A 89 16.81 20.44 1.71
N LEU A 90 16.46 19.16 1.54
CA LEU A 90 16.78 18.37 0.35
C LEU A 90 16.10 18.92 -0.90
N ALA A 91 14.81 19.27 -0.83
CA ALA A 91 14.09 19.92 -1.91
C ALA A 91 14.72 21.28 -2.29
N GLY A 92 15.11 22.07 -1.28
CA GLY A 92 15.82 23.34 -1.47
C GLY A 92 17.21 23.20 -2.11
N ALA A 93 17.85 22.04 -1.93
CA ALA A 93 19.09 21.67 -2.60
C ALA A 93 18.88 21.14 -4.05
N GLY A 94 17.63 21.06 -4.49
CA GLY A 94 17.28 20.57 -5.84
C GLY A 94 17.22 19.06 -5.96
N GLU A 95 17.14 18.31 -4.83
CA GLU A 95 17.02 16.86 -4.84
C GLU A 95 15.59 16.45 -5.20
N THR A 96 15.45 15.40 -6.01
CA THR A 96 14.17 14.71 -6.20
C THR A 96 13.81 13.93 -4.95
N LEU A 97 12.59 14.09 -4.46
CA LEU A 97 12.11 13.38 -3.28
C LEU A 97 11.09 12.31 -3.65
N LEU A 98 11.16 11.19 -2.95
CA LEU A 98 10.12 10.17 -2.94
C LEU A 98 9.39 10.23 -1.60
N ALA A 99 8.08 10.41 -1.65
CA ALA A 99 7.20 10.32 -0.50
C ALA A 99 6.33 9.07 -0.63
N ALA A 100 6.41 8.18 0.36
CA ALA A 100 5.47 7.07 0.44
C ALA A 100 4.07 7.59 0.71
N GLU A 101 3.09 7.25 -0.14
CA GLU A 101 1.71 7.69 0.01
C GLU A 101 0.81 6.57 0.54
N ASN A 102 0.90 5.40 -0.06
CA ASN A 102 0.07 4.25 0.33
C ASN A 102 0.72 2.95 -0.15
N GLY A 103 1.16 2.09 0.78
CA GLY A 103 1.72 0.78 0.47
C GLY A 103 2.83 0.84 -0.59
N SER A 104 2.52 0.33 -1.78
CA SER A 104 3.43 0.23 -2.92
C SER A 104 3.50 1.49 -3.79
N VAL A 105 2.87 2.61 -3.37
CA VAL A 105 2.85 3.87 -4.11
C VAL A 105 3.76 4.90 -3.47
N SER A 106 4.65 5.47 -4.28
CA SER A 106 5.47 6.63 -3.91
C SER A 106 5.23 7.79 -4.86
N ALA A 107 5.02 8.98 -4.31
CA ALA A 107 4.93 10.20 -5.09
C ALA A 107 6.31 10.80 -5.37
N VAL A 108 6.51 11.27 -6.58
CA VAL A 108 7.75 11.92 -7.02
C VAL A 108 7.58 13.43 -6.94
N SER A 109 8.44 14.08 -6.17
CA SER A 109 8.58 15.53 -6.12
C SER A 109 9.92 15.88 -6.77
N ALA A 110 9.91 16.15 -8.09
CA ALA A 110 11.11 16.37 -8.89
C ALA A 110 11.20 17.83 -9.35
N PRO A 111 12.29 18.54 -9.04
CA PRO A 111 12.51 19.89 -9.56
C PRO A 111 12.82 19.86 -11.07
N GLY A 112 12.48 20.94 -11.77
CA GLY A 112 12.94 21.19 -13.13
C GLY A 112 12.49 20.17 -14.19
N GLY A 113 11.43 19.41 -13.95
CA GLY A 113 10.92 18.44 -14.94
C GLY A 113 11.77 17.16 -15.06
N MET A 114 12.58 16.81 -14.06
CA MET A 114 13.47 15.64 -14.11
C MET A 114 12.70 14.32 -14.29
N PHE A 115 11.54 14.17 -13.66
CA PHE A 115 10.72 12.97 -13.85
C PHE A 115 10.18 12.87 -15.27
N GLU A 116 9.77 14.00 -15.86
CA GLU A 116 9.30 14.03 -17.25
C GLU A 116 10.43 13.71 -18.23
N ALA A 117 11.63 14.24 -18.01
CA ALA A 117 12.80 13.90 -18.82
C ALA A 117 13.17 12.41 -18.73
N PHE A 118 13.08 11.83 -17.53
CA PHE A 118 13.24 10.39 -17.32
C PHE A 118 12.18 9.58 -18.09
N ARG A 119 10.90 9.97 -17.95
CA ARG A 119 9.78 9.35 -18.67
C ARG A 119 9.98 9.41 -20.18
N GLN A 120 10.28 10.59 -20.69
CA GLN A 120 10.48 10.78 -22.14
C GLN A 120 11.64 9.94 -22.67
N ALA A 121 12.79 9.92 -21.98
CA ALA A 121 13.92 9.09 -22.40
C ALA A 121 13.56 7.62 -22.46
N ALA A 122 12.87 7.09 -21.45
CA ALA A 122 12.42 5.70 -21.41
C ALA A 122 11.39 5.39 -22.52
N MET A 123 10.44 6.28 -22.77
CA MET A 123 9.43 6.12 -23.82
C MET A 123 10.04 6.17 -25.23
N GLU A 124 11.14 6.85 -25.42
CA GLU A 124 11.92 6.86 -26.68
C GLU A 124 12.87 5.66 -26.82
N GLY A 125 12.87 4.72 -25.87
CA GLY A 125 13.75 3.54 -25.86
C GLY A 125 15.20 3.88 -25.55
N ARG A 126 15.48 5.07 -25.00
CA ARG A 126 16.82 5.46 -24.53
C ARG A 126 17.01 5.07 -23.07
N SER A 127 18.23 4.77 -22.69
CA SER A 127 18.59 4.58 -21.29
C SER A 127 18.15 5.77 -20.45
N ALA A 128 17.36 5.50 -19.42
CA ALA A 128 16.79 6.51 -18.55
C ALA A 128 17.17 6.24 -17.09
N ARG A 129 17.42 7.28 -16.31
CA ARG A 129 17.76 7.20 -14.91
C ARG A 129 17.04 8.28 -14.12
N LEU A 130 16.43 7.90 -13.01
CA LEU A 130 15.85 8.79 -12.02
C LEU A 130 16.59 8.60 -10.70
N GLU A 131 17.25 9.64 -10.22
CA GLU A 131 17.84 9.70 -8.88
C GLU A 131 16.90 10.43 -7.92
N ALA A 132 16.68 9.86 -6.73
CA ALA A 132 15.81 10.46 -5.74
C ALA A 132 16.27 10.11 -4.31
N ALA A 133 15.85 10.91 -3.34
CA ALA A 133 16.01 10.63 -1.92
C ALA A 133 14.66 10.34 -1.28
N SER A 134 14.63 9.41 -0.33
CA SER A 134 13.49 9.15 0.54
C SER A 134 13.88 9.43 1.98
N VAL A 135 13.00 10.10 2.74
CA VAL A 135 13.21 10.42 4.15
C VAL A 135 12.13 9.75 4.98
N THR A 136 12.53 8.85 5.86
CA THR A 136 11.59 8.18 6.78
C THR A 136 11.07 9.15 7.85
N ASP A 137 10.00 8.78 8.56
CA ASP A 137 9.49 9.57 9.69
C ASP A 137 10.48 9.66 10.86
N SER A 138 11.39 8.69 10.96
CA SER A 138 12.52 8.72 11.91
C SER A 138 13.69 9.59 11.44
N GLY A 139 13.59 10.24 10.27
CA GLY A 139 14.63 11.10 9.73
C GLY A 139 15.80 10.38 9.05
N GLN A 140 15.67 9.09 8.76
CA GLN A 140 16.68 8.37 7.98
C GLN A 140 16.54 8.72 6.49
N VAL A 141 17.67 8.92 5.82
CA VAL A 141 17.72 9.23 4.39
C VAL A 141 18.14 7.99 3.61
N TYR A 142 17.39 7.65 2.58
CA TYR A 142 17.74 6.64 1.59
C TYR A 142 17.97 7.30 0.24
N LEU A 143 19.08 6.95 -0.39
CA LEU A 143 19.36 7.25 -1.78
C LEU A 143 18.71 6.16 -2.63
N VAL A 144 17.83 6.55 -3.53
CA VAL A 144 17.11 5.62 -4.43
C VAL A 144 17.40 6.03 -5.86
N SER A 145 17.62 5.06 -6.73
CA SER A 145 17.83 5.30 -8.15
C SER A 145 17.12 4.25 -8.98
N TYR A 146 16.33 4.69 -9.96
CA TYR A 146 15.68 3.82 -10.94
C TYR A 146 16.45 3.89 -12.25
N TYR A 147 16.80 2.74 -12.79
CA TYR A 147 17.50 2.57 -14.05
C TYR A 147 16.59 1.80 -15.02
N LEU A 148 16.21 2.43 -16.12
CA LEU A 148 15.51 1.80 -17.24
C LEU A 148 16.50 1.84 -18.42
N LEU A 149 17.28 0.77 -18.57
CA LEU A 149 18.31 0.66 -19.59
C LEU A 149 17.78 -0.15 -20.78
N GLU A 150 18.52 -0.20 -21.88
CA GLU A 150 18.10 -0.92 -23.09
C GLU A 150 17.99 -2.44 -22.87
N ASP A 151 18.85 -2.99 -22.01
CA ASP A 151 18.96 -4.44 -21.76
C ASP A 151 18.42 -4.89 -20.40
N ARG A 152 18.19 -3.96 -19.47
CA ARG A 152 17.74 -4.28 -18.11
C ARG A 152 17.08 -3.10 -17.43
N ALA A 153 16.23 -3.40 -16.44
CA ALA A 153 15.68 -2.39 -15.55
C ALA A 153 15.88 -2.81 -14.09
N PHE A 154 16.21 -1.88 -13.21
CA PHE A 154 16.39 -2.16 -11.78
C PHE A 154 16.25 -0.90 -10.92
N CYS A 155 15.98 -1.11 -9.65
CA CYS A 155 16.03 -0.09 -8.60
C CYS A 155 17.24 -0.34 -7.72
N ALA A 156 18.06 0.67 -7.48
CA ALA A 156 19.18 0.61 -6.55
C ALA A 156 18.91 1.55 -5.37
N GLN A 157 19.32 1.11 -4.16
CA GLN A 157 19.12 1.89 -2.95
C GLN A 157 20.28 1.75 -1.97
N ALA A 158 20.48 2.75 -1.14
CA ALA A 158 21.40 2.73 -0.03
C ALA A 158 20.95 3.71 1.05
N LYS A 159 21.20 3.40 2.30
CA LYS A 159 21.04 4.36 3.39
C LYS A 159 22.18 5.38 3.37
N LEU A 160 21.89 6.66 3.59
CA LEU A 160 22.93 7.65 3.81
C LEU A 160 23.48 7.49 5.23
N GLU A 161 24.77 7.20 5.35
CA GLU A 161 25.48 7.06 6.61
C GLU A 161 26.71 7.97 6.66
N TYR A 162 27.20 8.26 7.88
CA TYR A 162 28.46 8.93 8.10
C TYR A 162 29.44 7.96 8.75
N ASP A 163 30.67 7.96 8.28
CA ASP A 163 31.76 7.18 8.92
C ASP A 163 32.29 7.87 10.18
N GLY A 164 33.21 7.21 10.87
CA GLY A 164 33.80 7.74 12.10
C GLY A 164 34.62 9.03 11.90
N ALA A 165 34.97 9.41 10.68
CA ALA A 165 35.61 10.67 10.32
C ALA A 165 34.60 11.73 9.86
N GLY A 166 33.30 11.41 9.81
CA GLY A 166 32.24 12.30 9.40
C GLY A 166 32.06 12.42 7.88
N ALA A 167 32.65 11.52 7.09
CA ALA A 167 32.41 11.48 5.65
C ALA A 167 31.13 10.70 5.33
N ALA A 168 30.30 11.23 4.45
CA ALA A 168 29.07 10.57 4.02
C ALA A 168 29.37 9.42 3.07
N ARG A 169 28.65 8.30 3.25
CA ARG A 169 28.79 7.10 2.44
C ARG A 169 27.45 6.37 2.26
N PRO A 170 27.29 5.55 1.20
CA PRO A 170 26.15 4.65 1.09
C PRO A 170 26.34 3.46 2.04
N GLY A 171 25.40 3.27 2.97
CA GLY A 171 25.31 2.13 3.88
C GLY A 171 24.39 1.08 3.33
N GLY A 172 24.82 -0.20 3.30
CA GLY A 172 24.04 -1.32 2.83
C GLY A 172 23.52 -1.16 1.39
N PRO A 173 24.37 -0.82 0.39
CA PRO A 173 23.90 -0.65 -0.97
C PRO A 173 23.41 -1.97 -1.55
N GLY A 174 22.24 -1.94 -2.20
CA GLY A 174 21.63 -3.08 -2.86
C GLY A 174 20.81 -2.65 -4.07
N GLN A 175 20.55 -3.60 -4.96
CA GLN A 175 19.68 -3.40 -6.11
C GLN A 175 18.68 -4.55 -6.23
N THR A 176 17.53 -4.25 -6.87
CA THR A 176 16.47 -5.22 -7.18
C THR A 176 16.09 -5.05 -8.64
N ALA A 177 16.07 -6.14 -9.39
CA ALA A 177 15.64 -6.11 -10.78
C ALA A 177 14.17 -5.66 -10.88
N ILE A 178 13.84 -4.96 -11.95
CA ILE A 178 12.48 -4.63 -12.37
C ILE A 178 12.13 -5.59 -13.50
N GLU A 179 11.18 -6.50 -13.27
CA GLU A 179 10.76 -7.52 -14.24
C GLU A 179 9.92 -6.95 -15.37
N SER A 180 9.05 -6.00 -15.02
CA SER A 180 8.18 -5.32 -15.98
C SER A 180 7.96 -3.86 -15.58
N TRP A 181 7.76 -2.99 -16.57
CA TRP A 181 7.42 -1.59 -16.31
C TRP A 181 6.70 -0.95 -17.50
N HIS A 182 5.89 0.04 -17.22
CA HIS A 182 5.30 0.90 -18.23
C HIS A 182 4.84 2.24 -17.62
N PHE A 183 4.71 3.26 -18.46
CA PHE A 183 4.08 4.52 -18.08
C PHE A 183 2.60 4.49 -18.42
N THR A 184 1.77 4.97 -17.50
CA THR A 184 0.33 5.12 -17.70
C THR A 184 -0.01 6.39 -18.49
N GLU A 185 -1.28 6.55 -18.87
CA GLU A 185 -1.77 7.78 -19.49
C GLU A 185 -1.65 9.01 -18.58
N LYS A 186 -1.76 8.81 -17.24
CA LYS A 186 -1.52 9.89 -16.25
C LYS A 186 -0.02 10.22 -16.09
N GLY A 187 0.87 9.47 -16.75
CA GLY A 187 2.32 9.63 -16.67
C GLY A 187 2.97 8.94 -15.47
N ASN A 188 2.24 8.15 -14.69
CA ASN A 188 2.79 7.37 -13.59
C ASN A 188 3.61 6.20 -14.13
N LEU A 189 4.70 5.83 -13.43
CA LEU A 189 5.44 4.61 -13.73
C LEU A 189 4.90 3.46 -12.87
N LEU A 190 4.33 2.45 -13.51
CA LEU A 190 4.03 1.15 -12.89
C LEU A 190 5.16 0.19 -13.18
N PHE A 191 5.56 -0.59 -12.18
CA PHE A 191 6.64 -1.56 -12.32
C PHE A 191 6.47 -2.72 -11.32
N GLU A 192 7.13 -3.83 -11.62
CA GLU A 192 7.15 -5.03 -10.79
C GLU A 192 8.61 -5.34 -10.40
N LEU A 193 8.88 -5.43 -9.11
CA LEU A 193 10.18 -5.81 -8.57
C LEU A 193 10.32 -7.33 -8.52
N ALA A 194 11.47 -7.85 -8.90
CA ALA A 194 11.85 -9.24 -8.70
C ALA A 194 12.10 -9.52 -7.22
N LEU A 195 11.04 -9.81 -6.48
CA LEU A 195 11.13 -10.14 -5.06
C LEU A 195 11.38 -11.64 -4.87
N ALA A 196 12.04 -12.01 -3.75
CA ALA A 196 12.23 -13.40 -3.41
C ALA A 196 10.88 -14.13 -3.19
N PRO A 197 10.76 -15.43 -3.54
CA PRO A 197 9.56 -16.20 -3.25
C PRO A 197 9.16 -16.08 -1.77
N LEU A 198 7.89 -15.91 -1.49
CA LEU A 198 7.28 -15.68 -0.16
C LEU A 198 7.32 -14.22 0.35
N HIS A 199 7.78 -13.27 -0.44
CA HIS A 199 7.62 -11.85 -0.13
C HIS A 199 6.32 -11.30 -0.71
N GLU A 200 5.97 -10.11 -0.23
CA GLU A 200 4.79 -9.37 -0.66
C GLU A 200 4.81 -9.07 -2.16
N ASP A 201 3.67 -8.66 -2.68
CA ASP A 201 3.48 -8.30 -4.08
C ASP A 201 4.53 -7.25 -4.53
N GLY A 202 5.33 -7.57 -5.55
CA GLY A 202 6.38 -6.69 -6.09
C GLY A 202 5.86 -5.51 -6.92
N HIS A 203 4.56 -5.45 -7.19
CA HIS A 203 3.97 -4.40 -8.01
C HIS A 203 3.98 -3.05 -7.26
N SER A 204 4.50 -2.04 -7.93
CA SER A 204 4.72 -0.71 -7.35
C SER A 204 4.39 0.39 -8.35
N MET A 205 4.19 1.61 -7.85
CA MET A 205 3.93 2.78 -8.67
C MET A 205 4.75 3.99 -8.20
N LEU A 206 5.41 4.66 -9.15
CA LEU A 206 5.86 6.03 -8.95
C LEU A 206 4.84 6.97 -9.56
N ARG A 207 4.17 7.72 -8.71
CA ARG A 207 3.25 8.78 -9.12
C ARG A 207 4.04 9.98 -9.61
N ALA A 208 3.73 10.47 -10.79
CA ALA A 208 4.42 11.60 -11.43
C ALA A 208 4.38 12.90 -10.60
N GLN A 209 3.33 13.07 -9.78
CA GLN A 209 3.14 14.22 -8.89
C GLN A 209 2.44 13.80 -7.60
N PRO A 210 2.81 14.38 -6.44
CA PRO A 210 2.08 14.14 -5.19
C PRO A 210 0.61 14.53 -5.31
N LEU A 211 -0.27 13.77 -4.66
CA LEU A 211 -1.65 14.18 -4.51
C LEU A 211 -1.73 15.41 -3.58
N PRO A 212 -2.67 16.33 -3.83
CA PRO A 212 -2.96 17.43 -2.91
C PRO A 212 -3.23 16.90 -1.50
N GLN A 213 -2.73 17.59 -0.47
CA GLN A 213 -2.89 17.20 0.93
C GLN A 213 -4.35 16.99 1.33
N ALA A 214 -5.26 17.81 0.82
CA ALA A 214 -6.69 17.65 1.06
C ALA A 214 -7.25 16.32 0.54
N PHE A 215 -6.74 15.83 -0.61
CA PHE A 215 -7.14 14.56 -1.19
C PHE A 215 -6.57 13.37 -0.42
N GLN A 216 -5.30 13.47 0.01
CA GLN A 216 -4.69 12.47 0.88
C GLN A 216 -5.44 12.36 2.22
N SER A 217 -5.82 13.51 2.82
CA SER A 217 -6.59 13.56 4.07
C SER A 217 -7.98 12.94 3.89
N ALA A 218 -8.67 13.21 2.79
CA ALA A 218 -9.97 12.62 2.49
C ALA A 218 -9.87 11.10 2.29
N ALA A 219 -8.84 10.62 1.57
CA ALA A 219 -8.59 9.19 1.41
C ALA A 219 -8.30 8.51 2.76
N ALA A 220 -7.44 9.11 3.59
CA ALA A 220 -7.08 8.60 4.92
C ALA A 220 -8.30 8.54 5.87
N GLN A 221 -9.22 9.47 5.78
CA GLN A 221 -10.40 9.53 6.63
C GLN A 221 -11.51 8.60 6.17
N TYR A 222 -11.82 8.55 4.88
CA TYR A 222 -13.05 7.92 4.37
C TYR A 222 -12.82 6.63 3.59
N LEU A 223 -11.65 6.44 2.98
CA LEU A 223 -11.40 5.31 2.08
C LEU A 223 -10.46 4.26 2.67
N ASN A 224 -9.28 4.67 3.14
CA ASN A 224 -8.25 3.74 3.59
C ASN A 224 -8.68 2.83 4.76
N PRO A 225 -9.49 3.28 5.74
CA PRO A 225 -9.94 2.40 6.82
C PRO A 225 -10.89 1.30 6.36
N VAL A 226 -11.62 1.51 5.27
CA VAL A 226 -12.50 0.52 4.64
C VAL A 226 -11.71 -0.36 3.68
N GLY A 227 -10.96 0.26 2.76
CA GLY A 227 -10.19 -0.43 1.73
C GLY A 227 -11.06 -1.06 0.64
N TYR A 228 -10.40 -1.86 -0.23
CA TYR A 228 -11.04 -2.51 -1.38
C TYR A 228 -10.72 -4.01 -1.45
N ARG A 229 -9.91 -4.52 -0.54
CA ARG A 229 -9.32 -5.85 -0.66
C ARG A 229 -10.23 -6.96 -0.17
N ASP A 230 -10.92 -6.71 0.93
CA ASP A 230 -11.63 -7.70 1.72
C ASP A 230 -13.16 -7.51 1.75
N ASN A 231 -13.65 -6.53 0.99
CA ASN A 231 -15.06 -6.20 0.86
C ASN A 231 -15.38 -5.56 -0.50
N ASP A 232 -16.65 -5.44 -0.83
CA ASP A 232 -17.15 -4.88 -2.10
C ASP A 232 -17.88 -3.54 -1.95
N LEU A 233 -17.74 -2.86 -0.81
CA LEU A 233 -18.49 -1.65 -0.52
C LEU A 233 -18.29 -0.55 -1.56
N PHE A 234 -17.04 -0.30 -1.95
CA PHE A 234 -16.71 0.77 -2.89
C PHE A 234 -16.61 0.30 -4.35
N SER A 235 -16.66 -1.00 -4.61
CA SER A 235 -16.65 -1.56 -5.97
C SER A 235 -18.05 -1.79 -6.54
N LYS A 236 -19.11 -1.41 -5.83
CA LYS A 236 -20.51 -1.49 -6.27
C LYS A 236 -21.22 -0.15 -6.12
N SER A 237 -22.21 0.08 -6.99
CA SER A 237 -23.14 1.22 -6.82
C SER A 237 -24.21 0.88 -5.81
N TRP A 238 -24.45 1.78 -4.88
CA TRP A 238 -25.50 1.68 -3.85
C TRP A 238 -25.88 3.06 -3.33
N GLN A 239 -27.02 3.16 -2.68
CA GLN A 239 -27.55 4.39 -2.07
C GLN A 239 -28.38 4.08 -0.83
N ALA A 240 -28.77 5.13 -0.11
CA ALA A 240 -29.63 5.01 1.06
C ALA A 240 -30.89 4.17 0.74
N GLY A 241 -31.12 3.12 1.53
CA GLY A 241 -32.24 2.21 1.38
C GLY A 241 -32.07 1.10 0.34
N ASP A 242 -31.02 1.16 -0.51
CA ASP A 242 -30.68 0.12 -1.47
C ASP A 242 -29.16 -0.06 -1.55
N MET A 243 -28.65 -1.09 -0.90
CA MET A 243 -27.21 -1.38 -0.86
C MET A 243 -26.67 -2.06 -2.13
N GLY A 244 -27.44 -2.13 -3.22
CA GLY A 244 -26.94 -2.59 -4.53
C GLY A 244 -26.30 -3.98 -4.55
N GLY A 245 -26.64 -4.86 -3.60
CA GLY A 245 -26.07 -6.19 -3.47
C GLY A 245 -24.66 -6.23 -2.85
N VAL A 246 -24.25 -5.20 -2.13
CA VAL A 246 -23.04 -5.22 -1.27
C VAL A 246 -23.18 -6.32 -0.22
N CYS A 247 -22.09 -7.08 0.00
CA CYS A 247 -22.08 -8.14 1.01
C CYS A 247 -21.87 -7.55 2.40
N LEU A 248 -22.97 -7.34 3.15
CA LEU A 248 -22.90 -6.74 4.50
C LEU A 248 -22.11 -7.59 5.50
N ASN A 249 -22.06 -8.92 5.33
CA ASN A 249 -21.26 -9.78 6.21
C ASN A 249 -19.75 -9.50 6.06
N ASP A 250 -19.30 -9.18 4.85
CA ASP A 250 -17.87 -8.99 4.56
C ASP A 250 -17.36 -7.58 4.93
N ILE A 251 -18.26 -6.61 5.13
CA ILE A 251 -17.87 -5.26 5.54
C ILE A 251 -17.78 -5.07 7.06
N LEU A 252 -18.13 -6.07 7.87
CA LEU A 252 -18.10 -5.94 9.34
C LEU A 252 -16.73 -5.48 9.84
N ASP A 253 -15.65 -6.09 9.37
CA ASP A 253 -14.28 -5.72 9.76
C ASP A 253 -14.00 -4.23 9.51
N ALA A 254 -14.38 -3.74 8.33
CA ALA A 254 -14.21 -2.33 7.97
C ALA A 254 -15.00 -1.40 8.88
N MET A 255 -16.25 -1.74 9.23
CA MET A 255 -17.09 -0.94 10.12
C MET A 255 -16.56 -0.94 11.56
N VAL A 256 -16.08 -2.09 12.04
CA VAL A 256 -15.44 -2.20 13.37
C VAL A 256 -14.10 -1.44 13.38
N ARG A 257 -13.32 -1.51 12.31
CA ARG A 257 -12.05 -0.77 12.17
C ARG A 257 -12.28 0.75 12.20
N LEU A 258 -13.31 1.24 11.53
CA LEU A 258 -13.71 2.65 11.60
C LEU A 258 -14.10 3.08 13.02
N ALA A 259 -14.74 2.21 13.79
CA ALA A 259 -15.21 2.51 15.15
C ALA A 259 -14.12 2.39 16.22
N ALA A 260 -13.25 1.39 16.10
CA ALA A 260 -12.32 0.98 17.16
C ALA A 260 -10.83 0.99 16.74
N GLY A 261 -10.51 1.26 15.46
CA GLY A 261 -9.15 1.25 14.94
C GLY A 261 -8.51 -0.13 14.82
N GLN A 262 -9.31 -1.20 14.90
CA GLN A 262 -8.88 -2.59 14.77
C GLN A 262 -10.00 -3.43 14.14
N ASP A 263 -9.63 -4.54 13.50
CA ASP A 263 -10.59 -5.47 12.91
C ASP A 263 -11.43 -6.17 13.98
N TYR A 264 -12.57 -6.73 13.55
CA TYR A 264 -13.36 -7.60 14.40
C TYR A 264 -12.55 -8.81 14.83
N ALA A 265 -12.57 -9.12 16.13
CA ALA A 265 -11.80 -10.21 16.73
C ALA A 265 -12.74 -11.35 17.18
N PRO A 266 -13.01 -12.36 16.32
CA PRO A 266 -13.80 -13.50 16.69
C PRO A 266 -13.07 -14.39 17.71
N ALA A 267 -13.83 -15.22 18.44
CA ALA A 267 -13.27 -16.16 19.41
C ALA A 267 -12.35 -17.20 18.76
N ASP A 268 -12.67 -17.62 17.53
CA ASP A 268 -11.83 -18.48 16.69
C ASP A 268 -11.56 -17.78 15.35
N PRO A 269 -10.33 -17.31 15.10
CA PRO A 269 -9.96 -16.63 13.86
C PRO A 269 -9.84 -17.58 12.66
N ALA A 270 -9.92 -18.90 12.85
CA ALA A 270 -9.78 -19.91 11.79
C ALA A 270 -11.13 -20.52 11.35
N ALA A 271 -12.24 -20.14 11.97
CA ALA A 271 -13.55 -20.73 11.71
C ALA A 271 -14.67 -19.68 11.63
N PRO A 272 -15.81 -19.99 10.99
CA PRO A 272 -16.98 -19.15 11.07
C PRO A 272 -17.43 -18.96 12.52
N SER A 273 -17.89 -17.75 12.82
CA SER A 273 -18.47 -17.42 14.12
C SER A 273 -19.84 -16.77 13.97
N LEU A 274 -20.60 -16.75 15.05
CA LEU A 274 -21.86 -16.02 15.13
C LEU A 274 -21.61 -14.68 15.82
N VAL A 275 -21.95 -13.59 15.16
CA VAL A 275 -21.95 -12.23 15.73
C VAL A 275 -23.36 -11.93 16.22
N PRO A 276 -23.56 -11.52 17.49
CA PRO A 276 -24.87 -11.12 17.99
C PRO A 276 -25.52 -10.04 17.13
N ALA A 277 -26.86 -10.11 16.97
CA ALA A 277 -27.56 -9.24 16.04
C ALA A 277 -27.41 -7.77 16.38
N ASP A 278 -27.47 -7.40 17.66
CA ASP A 278 -27.31 -6.03 18.13
C ASP A 278 -25.91 -5.47 17.87
N GLU A 279 -24.88 -6.27 18.05
CA GLU A 279 -23.49 -5.89 17.78
C GLU A 279 -23.25 -5.66 16.28
N PHE A 280 -23.67 -6.61 15.44
CA PHE A 280 -23.55 -6.51 13.98
C PHE A 280 -24.31 -5.32 13.42
N GLU A 281 -25.60 -5.20 13.80
CA GLU A 281 -26.48 -4.13 13.33
C GLU A 281 -25.99 -2.75 13.78
N GLN A 282 -25.50 -2.62 15.01
CA GLN A 282 -24.92 -1.38 15.50
C GLN A 282 -23.67 -0.98 14.69
N ALA A 283 -22.77 -1.92 14.41
CA ALA A 283 -21.56 -1.65 13.61
C ALA A 283 -21.92 -1.17 12.20
N ILE A 284 -22.86 -1.84 11.53
CA ILE A 284 -23.27 -1.51 10.15
C ILE A 284 -24.05 -0.20 10.09
N CYS A 285 -25.10 -0.05 10.92
CA CYS A 285 -25.98 1.11 10.89
C CYS A 285 -25.31 2.40 11.36
N ARG A 286 -24.16 2.32 12.04
CA ARG A 286 -23.38 3.48 12.45
C ARG A 286 -22.81 4.27 11.27
N TYR A 287 -22.40 3.58 10.22
CA TYR A 287 -21.69 4.17 9.08
C TYR A 287 -22.46 4.09 7.76
N LEU A 288 -23.49 3.27 7.68
CA LEU A 288 -24.29 3.11 6.47
C LEU A 288 -25.75 3.52 6.69
N PRO A 289 -26.42 4.06 5.65
CA PRO A 289 -27.78 4.58 5.74
C PRO A 289 -28.83 3.45 5.64
N VAL A 290 -28.72 2.47 6.52
CA VAL A 290 -29.59 1.29 6.59
C VAL A 290 -30.18 1.11 7.99
N THR A 291 -31.34 0.48 8.05
CA THR A 291 -31.99 0.10 9.29
C THR A 291 -31.64 -1.35 9.66
N PRO A 292 -31.76 -1.76 10.95
CA PRO A 292 -31.58 -3.16 11.35
C PRO A 292 -32.45 -4.14 10.56
N ALA A 293 -33.68 -3.75 10.20
CA ALA A 293 -34.57 -4.59 9.40
C ALA A 293 -34.03 -4.84 7.98
N GLN A 294 -33.42 -3.80 7.36
CA GLN A 294 -32.77 -3.93 6.04
C GLN A 294 -31.50 -4.79 6.13
N VAL A 295 -30.72 -4.63 7.20
CA VAL A 295 -29.54 -5.47 7.46
C VAL A 295 -29.96 -6.94 7.57
N ARG A 296 -31.00 -7.26 8.35
CA ARG A 296 -31.53 -8.63 8.47
C ARG A 296 -32.03 -9.23 7.16
N ALA A 297 -32.60 -8.40 6.30
CA ALA A 297 -33.12 -8.84 5.02
C ALA A 297 -31.98 -9.14 3.99
N GLN A 298 -30.83 -8.49 4.13
CA GLN A 298 -29.74 -8.57 3.14
C GLN A 298 -28.55 -9.42 3.58
N ALA A 299 -28.22 -9.43 4.87
CA ALA A 299 -27.10 -10.20 5.42
C ALA A 299 -27.50 -11.65 5.76
N ALA A 300 -26.51 -12.52 5.95
CA ALA A 300 -26.71 -13.90 6.38
C ALA A 300 -27.10 -13.97 7.87
N TYR A 301 -28.36 -13.65 8.14
CA TYR A 301 -28.96 -13.63 9.48
C TYR A 301 -29.54 -15.01 9.83
N ASP A 302 -29.16 -15.55 10.98
CA ASP A 302 -29.75 -16.76 11.58
C ASP A 302 -30.75 -16.36 12.68
N ALA A 303 -32.03 -16.44 12.36
CA ALA A 303 -33.09 -16.12 13.31
C ALA A 303 -33.16 -17.08 14.51
N GLY A 304 -32.72 -18.34 14.34
CA GLY A 304 -32.68 -19.34 15.40
C GLY A 304 -31.55 -19.10 16.40
N ALA A 305 -30.41 -18.65 15.91
CA ALA A 305 -29.26 -18.32 16.73
C ALA A 305 -29.24 -16.83 17.16
N GLY A 306 -30.08 -15.97 16.56
CA GLY A 306 -30.18 -14.55 16.91
C GLY A 306 -28.98 -13.70 16.51
N GLY A 307 -28.31 -14.05 15.40
CA GLY A 307 -27.09 -13.35 14.97
C GLY A 307 -26.77 -13.55 13.51
N TYR A 308 -25.58 -13.10 13.12
CA TYR A 308 -25.07 -13.13 11.75
C TYR A 308 -23.86 -14.03 11.62
N THR A 309 -23.82 -14.82 10.55
CA THR A 309 -22.63 -15.60 10.24
C THR A 309 -21.50 -14.67 9.79
N TYR A 310 -20.38 -14.76 10.46
CA TYR A 310 -19.15 -14.06 10.13
C TYR A 310 -18.03 -15.05 9.83
N LEU A 311 -17.28 -14.79 8.76
CA LEU A 311 -16.09 -15.53 8.41
C LEU A 311 -14.90 -14.57 8.38
N PRO A 312 -13.84 -14.80 9.22
CA PRO A 312 -12.68 -13.93 9.27
C PRO A 312 -11.97 -13.84 7.92
N TYR A 313 -11.40 -12.66 7.65
CA TYR A 313 -10.49 -12.46 6.54
C TYR A 313 -9.29 -13.43 6.66
N GLY A 314 -8.93 -14.08 5.55
CA GLY A 314 -7.83 -15.06 5.50
C GLY A 314 -8.24 -16.51 5.66
N VAL A 315 -9.45 -16.80 6.16
CA VAL A 315 -9.99 -18.18 6.20
C VAL A 315 -10.49 -18.60 4.82
N SER A 316 -10.99 -17.67 4.04
CA SER A 316 -11.40 -17.89 2.65
C SER A 316 -10.50 -17.14 1.67
N TYR A 317 -9.61 -17.86 1.00
CA TYR A 317 -8.71 -17.28 -0.01
C TYR A 317 -9.45 -16.75 -1.25
N TRP A 318 -10.71 -17.11 -1.45
CA TRP A 318 -11.50 -16.76 -2.64
C TRP A 318 -12.05 -15.33 -2.61
N ALA A 319 -12.15 -14.75 -1.43
CA ALA A 319 -12.74 -13.43 -1.21
C ALA A 319 -11.69 -12.29 -1.17
N VAL A 320 -10.48 -12.54 -1.69
CA VAL A 320 -9.41 -11.54 -1.67
C VAL A 320 -9.26 -10.92 -3.04
N LEU A 321 -9.62 -9.66 -3.15
CA LEU A 321 -9.28 -8.85 -4.31
C LEU A 321 -7.78 -8.49 -4.29
N PRO A 322 -7.13 -8.25 -5.45
CA PRO A 322 -5.81 -7.67 -5.48
C PRO A 322 -5.80 -6.33 -4.75
N GLU A 323 -4.64 -5.93 -4.25
CA GLU A 323 -4.50 -4.61 -3.63
C GLU A 323 -4.93 -3.51 -4.60
N MET A 324 -5.82 -2.66 -4.13
CA MET A 324 -6.33 -1.51 -4.85
C MET A 324 -6.05 -0.24 -4.07
N VAL A 325 -5.58 0.78 -4.76
CA VAL A 325 -5.14 2.04 -4.17
C VAL A 325 -6.09 3.15 -4.59
N PRO A 326 -6.84 3.77 -3.65
CA PRO A 326 -7.70 4.90 -3.97
C PRO A 326 -6.89 6.17 -4.21
N GLU A 327 -7.23 6.88 -5.27
CA GLU A 327 -6.74 8.21 -5.62
C GLU A 327 -7.91 9.18 -5.65
N VAL A 328 -8.09 9.96 -4.58
CA VAL A 328 -9.08 11.04 -4.62
C VAL A 328 -8.63 12.07 -5.65
N THR A 329 -9.50 12.36 -6.61
CA THR A 329 -9.26 13.30 -7.70
C THR A 329 -10.04 14.60 -7.53
N GLU A 330 -11.13 14.58 -6.76
CA GLU A 330 -11.94 15.74 -6.42
C GLU A 330 -12.59 15.55 -5.03
N VAL A 331 -12.68 16.62 -4.27
CA VAL A 331 -13.52 16.72 -3.06
C VAL A 331 -14.45 17.90 -3.25
N ARG A 332 -15.76 17.65 -3.30
CA ARG A 332 -16.78 18.67 -3.50
C ARG A 332 -17.72 18.73 -2.31
N GLU A 333 -17.85 19.90 -1.72
CA GLU A 333 -18.89 20.19 -0.73
C GLU A 333 -20.22 20.49 -1.43
N ASN A 334 -21.27 19.78 -1.05
CA ASN A 334 -22.62 19.94 -1.59
C ASN A 334 -23.42 20.97 -0.79
N ALA A 335 -24.48 21.52 -1.39
CA ALA A 335 -25.30 22.54 -0.78
C ALA A 335 -26.03 22.09 0.52
N ASP A 336 -26.18 20.79 0.71
CA ASP A 336 -26.77 20.14 1.90
C ASP A 336 -25.76 19.82 3.00
N GLY A 337 -24.48 20.19 2.81
CA GLY A 337 -23.40 19.95 3.77
C GLY A 337 -22.80 18.54 3.68
N THR A 338 -23.18 17.75 2.67
CA THR A 338 -22.50 16.48 2.37
C THR A 338 -21.24 16.72 1.55
N LEU A 339 -20.32 15.75 1.55
CA LEU A 339 -19.14 15.74 0.68
C LEU A 339 -19.30 14.68 -0.40
N THR A 340 -18.93 15.01 -1.63
CA THR A 340 -18.76 14.02 -2.70
C THR A 340 -17.27 13.92 -3.05
N LEU A 341 -16.72 12.71 -2.96
CA LEU A 341 -15.36 12.38 -3.38
C LEU A 341 -15.42 11.67 -4.72
N ALA A 342 -14.74 12.22 -5.72
CA ALA A 342 -14.42 11.46 -6.94
C ALA A 342 -13.11 10.71 -6.71
N VAL A 343 -13.11 9.42 -6.99
CA VAL A 343 -12.01 8.51 -6.67
C VAL A 343 -11.67 7.65 -7.88
N ASP A 344 -10.45 7.77 -8.38
CA ASP A 344 -9.87 6.77 -9.27
C ASP A 344 -9.23 5.67 -8.41
N VAL A 345 -9.43 4.42 -8.79
CA VAL A 345 -8.89 3.28 -8.07
C VAL A 345 -7.85 2.60 -8.93
N ALA A 346 -6.60 2.67 -8.49
CA ALA A 346 -5.49 1.96 -9.13
C ALA A 346 -5.47 0.48 -8.70
N CYS A 347 -5.02 -0.39 -9.60
CA CYS A 347 -4.71 -1.78 -9.30
C CYS A 347 -3.37 -2.14 -9.93
N LEU A 348 -2.31 -2.10 -9.14
CA LEU A 348 -0.94 -2.23 -9.63
C LEU A 348 -0.71 -3.61 -10.25
N ARG A 349 -1.24 -4.66 -9.63
CA ARG A 349 -1.19 -6.04 -10.13
C ARG A 349 -1.90 -6.23 -11.49
N ARG A 350 -2.84 -5.34 -11.83
CA ARG A 350 -3.53 -5.32 -13.14
C ARG A 350 -2.88 -4.33 -14.11
N GLY A 351 -1.78 -3.71 -13.73
CA GLY A 351 -1.01 -2.77 -14.54
C GLY A 351 -1.83 -1.52 -14.88
N THR A 352 -2.62 -0.98 -13.94
CA THR A 352 -3.42 0.22 -14.21
C THR A 352 -3.48 1.14 -13.00
N ASP A 353 -3.38 2.44 -13.24
CA ASP A 353 -3.62 3.49 -12.26
C ASP A 353 -5.08 4.00 -12.27
N ARG A 354 -5.94 3.34 -13.06
CA ARG A 354 -7.38 3.55 -13.07
C ARG A 354 -8.09 2.27 -13.51
N LEU A 355 -8.45 1.42 -12.53
CA LEU A 355 -9.24 0.22 -12.75
C LEU A 355 -10.73 0.56 -12.86
N PHE A 356 -11.19 1.45 -11.99
CA PHE A 356 -12.52 2.05 -12.04
C PHE A 356 -12.50 3.42 -11.37
N THR A 357 -13.55 4.20 -11.64
CA THR A 357 -13.80 5.49 -11.00
C THR A 357 -15.14 5.42 -10.28
N HIS A 358 -15.19 5.86 -9.03
CA HIS A 358 -16.44 5.97 -8.30
C HIS A 358 -16.60 7.34 -7.63
N GLU A 359 -17.84 7.70 -7.33
CA GLU A 359 -18.20 8.86 -6.52
C GLU A 359 -18.80 8.38 -5.19
N LEU A 360 -18.14 8.73 -4.10
CA LEU A 360 -18.58 8.43 -2.75
C LEU A 360 -19.19 9.69 -2.11
N THR A 361 -20.44 9.60 -1.67
CA THR A 361 -21.08 10.68 -0.91
C THR A 361 -21.06 10.36 0.58
N VAL A 362 -20.58 11.31 1.36
CA VAL A 362 -20.40 11.19 2.81
C VAL A 362 -21.10 12.35 3.51
N GLN A 363 -21.80 12.07 4.62
CA GLN A 363 -22.30 13.08 5.56
C GLN A 363 -21.32 13.19 6.72
N PRO A 364 -20.54 14.27 6.82
CA PRO A 364 -19.69 14.52 7.99
C PRO A 364 -20.55 14.82 9.25
N GLY A 365 -20.10 14.32 10.41
CA GLY A 365 -20.64 14.68 11.72
C GLY A 365 -19.79 15.75 12.41
N GLY A 366 -20.36 16.44 13.39
CA GLY A 366 -19.70 17.54 14.10
C GLY A 366 -18.55 17.15 15.03
N ASP A 367 -18.39 15.88 15.31
CA ASP A 367 -17.42 15.32 16.26
C ASP A 367 -16.35 14.42 15.57
N GLY A 368 -16.22 14.56 14.24
CA GLY A 368 -15.33 13.72 13.44
C GLY A 368 -15.95 12.37 13.04
N THR A 369 -17.19 12.10 13.45
CA THR A 369 -17.97 10.97 12.91
C THR A 369 -18.45 11.27 11.50
N PHE A 370 -18.91 10.24 10.79
CA PHE A 370 -19.49 10.40 9.46
C PHE A 370 -20.39 9.20 9.12
N CYS A 371 -21.19 9.36 8.08
CA CYS A 371 -21.99 8.30 7.49
C CYS A 371 -21.80 8.31 5.98
N PHE A 372 -21.55 7.18 5.38
CA PHE A 372 -21.59 7.00 3.93
C PHE A 372 -23.05 7.03 3.46
N LEU A 373 -23.37 7.80 2.44
CA LEU A 373 -24.74 7.93 1.94
C LEU A 373 -24.99 7.20 0.63
N SER A 374 -23.99 7.18 -0.24
CA SER A 374 -24.05 6.49 -1.52
C SER A 374 -22.66 6.27 -2.10
N ASN A 375 -22.55 5.27 -2.96
CA ASN A 375 -21.41 5.05 -3.84
C ASN A 375 -21.91 4.80 -5.26
N ARG A 376 -21.36 5.48 -6.25
CA ARG A 376 -21.73 5.33 -7.65
C ARG A 376 -20.51 5.02 -8.50
N ILE A 377 -20.49 3.87 -9.15
CA ILE A 377 -19.47 3.55 -10.17
C ILE A 377 -19.76 4.41 -11.40
N VAL A 378 -18.77 5.25 -11.76
CA VAL A 378 -18.86 6.20 -12.86
C VAL A 378 -18.27 5.59 -14.12
N TRP A 379 -17.15 4.86 -13.96
CA TRP A 379 -16.44 4.21 -15.04
C TRP A 379 -15.72 2.96 -14.51
N GLN A 380 -15.56 1.95 -15.34
CA GLN A 380 -14.91 0.70 -14.99
C GLN A 380 -14.23 0.08 -16.22
N ASP A 381 -13.04 -0.49 -16.02
CA ASP A 381 -12.37 -1.35 -16.99
C ASP A 381 -12.84 -2.80 -16.81
N ASP A 382 -13.91 -3.17 -17.48
CA ASP A 382 -14.52 -4.51 -17.34
C ASP A 382 -13.56 -5.66 -17.69
N ALA A 383 -12.59 -5.40 -18.56
CA ALA A 383 -11.62 -6.43 -18.98
C ALA A 383 -10.61 -6.77 -17.86
N ARG A 384 -10.30 -5.79 -17.00
CA ARG A 384 -9.35 -5.96 -15.88
C ARG A 384 -10.01 -6.12 -14.53
N MET A 385 -11.31 -5.79 -14.40
CA MET A 385 -12.01 -5.84 -13.12
C MET A 385 -12.04 -7.28 -12.57
N PRO A 386 -11.51 -7.52 -11.35
CA PRO A 386 -11.58 -8.83 -10.74
C PRO A 386 -12.99 -9.12 -10.25
N GLN A 387 -13.39 -10.39 -10.33
CA GLN A 387 -14.68 -10.81 -9.76
C GLN A 387 -14.55 -10.88 -8.23
N TYR A 388 -15.46 -10.21 -7.52
CA TYR A 388 -15.59 -10.35 -6.08
C TYR A 388 -16.40 -11.62 -5.73
N HIS A 389 -15.87 -12.42 -4.84
CA HIS A 389 -16.55 -13.57 -4.25
C HIS A 389 -16.74 -13.32 -2.76
N THR A 390 -17.95 -13.46 -2.24
CA THR A 390 -18.21 -13.27 -0.82
C THR A 390 -17.49 -14.33 0.00
N ARG A 391 -17.04 -14.00 1.19
CA ARG A 391 -16.29 -14.91 2.07
C ARG A 391 -17.10 -16.19 2.35
N LEU A 392 -18.39 -16.06 2.60
CA LEU A 392 -19.27 -17.19 2.89
C LEU A 392 -19.52 -18.09 1.68
N SER A 393 -19.53 -17.58 0.44
CA SER A 393 -19.77 -18.41 -0.75
C SER A 393 -18.61 -19.36 -1.08
N GLY A 394 -17.39 -19.04 -0.65
CA GLY A 394 -16.20 -19.86 -0.84
C GLY A 394 -15.91 -20.84 0.32
N TYR A 395 -16.69 -20.77 1.40
CA TYR A 395 -16.48 -21.62 2.56
C TYR A 395 -17.29 -22.92 2.43
N THR A 396 -16.62 -24.01 2.09
CA THR A 396 -17.12 -25.37 2.34
C THR A 396 -16.56 -25.79 3.69
N ALA A 397 -17.46 -25.92 4.70
CA ALA A 397 -17.06 -26.54 5.96
C ALA A 397 -16.36 -27.88 5.65
N ALA A 398 -15.14 -28.06 6.12
CA ALA A 398 -14.49 -29.35 6.06
C ALA A 398 -15.49 -30.33 6.71
N GLN A 399 -16.00 -31.27 5.92
CA GLN A 399 -16.86 -32.32 6.49
C GLN A 399 -16.02 -33.09 7.51
N PRO A 400 -16.56 -33.39 8.72
CA PRO A 400 -15.87 -34.08 9.78
C PRO A 400 -15.43 -35.49 9.37
#